data_9e06d5a630094dcd3bb3d0f4ee9428fb
#
_entry.id   9e06d5a630094dcd3bb3d0f4ee9428fb
#
_cell.length_a   1.000
_cell.length_b   1.000
_cell.length_c   1.000
_cell.angle_alpha   90.00
_cell.angle_beta   90.00
_cell.angle_gamma   90.00
#
_symmetry.space_group_name_H-M   'P 1'
#
loop_
_entity.id
_entity.type
_entity.pdbx_description
1 polymer ?
#
loop_
_entity_poly.entity_id
_entity_poly.type
_entity_poly.pdbx_seq_one_letter_code
_entity_poly.pdbx_strand_id
1 'polypeptide(L)'
;MVTGKQIRLSRLFGDGGRAVVVAIDHGQTFGPMEGLEDFRAVAARLKTADGVLLAPQMVRFTGDLFIGRGSPAMIVRLNWNTIHCEPWHYQEARIVKAWSAAAAARTGADVVLASLTLKTGSEAHDAENVRVFAALAEEAADLELPLIGEVFPAGDLRSRPDEFHDYIKKCCRIVCELGADAIKTFYTGERFAEVVAGVPIPVFALGAEKMPRPVDALNLAAAAVAAGAAGVVFGRNVIQAERPADFLAALKDVVQGRTAPEEAAAAYRL
;
A
#
# COMPACT_ATOMS: atom_id res chain seq x y z
N MET A 1 -9.83 -22.66 -14.15
CA MET A 1 -9.74 -21.58 -15.17
C MET A 1 -9.02 -20.42 -14.52
N VAL A 2 -8.01 -19.82 -15.16
CA VAL A 2 -7.29 -18.65 -14.63
C VAL A 2 -8.18 -17.43 -14.77
N THR A 3 -8.33 -16.61 -13.72
CA THR A 3 -9.17 -15.41 -13.69
C THR A 3 -8.40 -14.16 -14.09
N GLY A 4 -9.11 -13.09 -14.48
CA GLY A 4 -8.50 -11.79 -14.74
C GLY A 4 -7.74 -11.24 -13.53
N LYS A 5 -8.24 -11.45 -12.31
CA LYS A 5 -7.56 -11.11 -11.06
C LYS A 5 -6.21 -11.82 -10.92
N GLN A 6 -6.16 -13.13 -11.19
CA GLN A 6 -4.91 -13.90 -11.11
C GLN A 6 -3.86 -13.41 -12.11
N ILE A 7 -4.28 -13.09 -13.36
CA ILE A 7 -3.38 -12.54 -14.39
C ILE A 7 -2.80 -11.19 -13.93
N ARG A 8 -3.62 -10.30 -13.36
CA ARG A 8 -3.17 -8.98 -12.89
C ARG A 8 -2.27 -9.08 -11.65
N LEU A 9 -2.62 -9.95 -10.70
CA LEU A 9 -1.78 -10.17 -9.50
C LEU A 9 -0.42 -10.77 -9.87
N SER A 10 -0.32 -11.62 -10.90
CA SER A 10 0.96 -12.15 -11.36
C SER A 10 1.92 -11.07 -11.89
N ARG A 11 1.40 -9.94 -12.40
CA ARG A 11 2.24 -8.79 -12.77
C ARG A 11 2.81 -8.06 -11.57
N LEU A 12 2.08 -8.06 -10.44
CA LEU A 12 2.52 -7.43 -9.21
C LEU A 12 3.57 -8.28 -8.48
N PHE A 13 3.29 -9.58 -8.34
CA PHE A 13 4.16 -10.47 -7.55
C PHE A 13 5.32 -11.09 -8.35
N GLY A 14 5.21 -11.17 -9.67
CA GLY A 14 6.18 -11.87 -10.50
C GLY A 14 6.39 -13.32 -10.06
N ASP A 15 7.52 -13.91 -10.45
CA ASP A 15 7.85 -15.31 -10.13
C ASP A 15 8.30 -15.49 -8.67
N GLY A 16 8.67 -14.40 -7.98
CA GLY A 16 9.21 -14.45 -6.60
C GLY A 16 8.15 -14.51 -5.50
N GLY A 17 6.88 -14.32 -5.81
CA GLY A 17 5.77 -14.33 -4.83
C GLY A 17 5.80 -13.18 -3.82
N ARG A 18 6.76 -12.25 -3.91
CA ARG A 18 6.90 -11.06 -3.08
C ARG A 18 7.01 -9.81 -3.92
N ALA A 19 6.49 -8.68 -3.42
CA ALA A 19 6.51 -7.43 -4.16
C ALA A 19 6.91 -6.23 -3.31
N VAL A 20 7.60 -5.28 -3.95
CA VAL A 20 7.87 -3.94 -3.43
C VAL A 20 7.02 -2.94 -4.20
N VAL A 21 6.02 -2.40 -3.52
CA VAL A 21 5.15 -1.34 -4.05
C VAL A 21 5.60 0.01 -3.53
N VAL A 22 5.70 1.00 -4.41
CA VAL A 22 5.99 2.37 -4.01
C VAL A 22 4.72 3.21 -4.06
N ALA A 23 4.34 3.82 -2.93
CA ALA A 23 3.17 4.69 -2.83
C ALA A 23 3.57 6.15 -3.12
N ILE A 24 2.90 6.75 -4.11
CA ILE A 24 3.04 8.17 -4.48
C ILE A 24 1.67 8.88 -4.54
N ASP A 25 0.68 8.32 -3.85
CA ASP A 25 -0.69 8.84 -3.79
C ASP A 25 -0.93 9.86 -2.68
N HIS A 26 0.11 10.19 -1.90
CA HIS A 26 0.03 11.08 -0.74
C HIS A 26 -0.49 12.49 -1.08
N GLY A 27 -0.18 13.01 -2.27
CA GLY A 27 -0.56 14.35 -2.69
C GLY A 27 -2.06 14.63 -2.63
N GLN A 28 -2.91 13.61 -2.73
CA GLN A 28 -4.37 13.78 -2.62
C GLN A 28 -4.87 14.12 -1.20
N THR A 29 -4.02 13.92 -0.19
CA THR A 29 -4.34 14.16 1.23
C THR A 29 -3.43 15.16 1.90
N PHE A 30 -2.17 15.24 1.47
CA PHE A 30 -1.18 16.19 1.99
C PHE A 30 -1.04 17.46 1.14
N GLY A 31 -1.51 17.43 -0.13
CA GLY A 31 -1.12 18.45 -1.11
C GLY A 31 0.35 18.28 -1.52
N PRO A 32 1.06 19.37 -1.87
CA PRO A 32 2.49 19.33 -2.14
C PRO A 32 3.27 18.91 -0.88
N MET A 33 4.16 17.93 -1.04
CA MET A 33 4.95 17.41 0.08
C MET A 33 6.37 17.09 -0.38
N GLU A 34 7.30 17.07 0.59
CA GLU A 34 8.68 16.69 0.36
C GLU A 34 8.78 15.34 -0.36
N GLY A 35 9.56 15.33 -1.43
CA GLY A 35 9.78 14.15 -2.27
C GLY A 35 8.70 13.91 -3.33
N LEU A 36 7.66 14.76 -3.42
CA LEU A 36 6.61 14.70 -4.47
C LEU A 36 6.37 16.06 -5.15
N GLU A 37 7.27 17.03 -5.00
CA GLU A 37 7.16 18.36 -5.62
C GLU A 37 7.20 18.25 -7.15
N ASP A 38 8.15 17.49 -7.69
CA ASP A 38 8.19 17.12 -9.10
C ASP A 38 7.73 15.70 -9.29
N PHE A 39 6.43 15.52 -9.39
CA PHE A 39 5.78 14.22 -9.49
C PHE A 39 6.29 13.38 -10.68
N ARG A 40 6.60 14.02 -11.83
CA ARG A 40 7.12 13.32 -13.02
C ARG A 40 8.53 12.80 -12.81
N ALA A 41 9.39 13.62 -12.23
CA ALA A 41 10.77 13.22 -11.92
C ALA A 41 10.80 12.07 -10.90
N VAL A 42 9.93 12.11 -9.89
CA VAL A 42 9.80 11.02 -8.91
C VAL A 42 9.34 9.74 -9.61
N ALA A 43 8.25 9.79 -10.37
CA ALA A 43 7.72 8.63 -11.07
C ALA A 43 8.77 7.97 -12.00
N ALA A 44 9.58 8.77 -12.70
CA ALA A 44 10.63 8.26 -13.57
C ALA A 44 11.70 7.40 -12.86
N ARG A 45 11.88 7.59 -11.55
CA ARG A 45 12.82 6.85 -10.70
C ARG A 45 12.28 5.52 -10.19
N LEU A 46 10.98 5.24 -10.41
CA LEU A 46 10.28 4.07 -9.85
C LEU A 46 10.13 2.91 -10.82
N LYS A 47 10.82 2.94 -11.97
CA LYS A 47 10.71 1.92 -13.03
C LYS A 47 11.05 0.49 -12.57
N THR A 48 11.84 0.36 -11.52
CA THR A 48 12.24 -0.94 -10.97
C THR A 48 11.35 -1.44 -9.85
N ALA A 49 10.33 -0.67 -9.42
CA ALA A 49 9.33 -1.14 -8.48
C ALA A 49 8.50 -2.29 -9.09
N ASP A 50 7.96 -3.15 -8.25
CA ASP A 50 7.03 -4.20 -8.71
C ASP A 50 5.63 -3.63 -8.94
N GLY A 51 5.25 -2.62 -8.15
CA GLY A 51 4.03 -1.84 -8.35
C GLY A 51 4.21 -0.39 -7.91
N VAL A 52 3.39 0.51 -8.46
CA VAL A 52 3.32 1.91 -8.04
C VAL A 52 1.87 2.28 -7.75
N LEU A 53 1.63 2.71 -6.51
CA LEU A 53 0.33 3.19 -6.04
C LEU A 53 0.24 4.70 -6.20
N LEU A 54 -0.78 5.16 -6.93
CA LEU A 54 -0.97 6.57 -7.22
C LEU A 54 -2.45 7.01 -7.14
N ALA A 55 -2.63 8.32 -6.99
CA ALA A 55 -3.96 8.92 -7.05
C ALA A 55 -4.50 8.91 -8.49
N PRO A 56 -5.83 8.80 -8.68
CA PRO A 56 -6.44 8.56 -9.98
C PRO A 56 -6.00 9.51 -11.09
N GLN A 57 -6.07 10.82 -10.85
CA GLN A 57 -5.79 11.83 -11.88
C GLN A 57 -4.28 11.99 -12.16
N MET A 58 -3.41 11.42 -11.33
CA MET A 58 -1.97 11.48 -11.53
C MET A 58 -1.48 10.50 -12.60
N VAL A 59 -2.27 9.49 -12.97
CA VAL A 59 -1.97 8.55 -14.06
C VAL A 59 -1.61 9.27 -15.36
N ARG A 60 -2.33 10.33 -15.70
CA ARG A 60 -2.09 11.11 -16.95
C ARG A 60 -0.72 11.79 -17.01
N PHE A 61 -0.02 11.92 -15.89
CA PHE A 61 1.31 12.54 -15.79
C PHE A 61 2.45 11.53 -15.68
N THR A 62 2.13 10.23 -15.62
CA THR A 62 3.07 9.14 -15.38
C THR A 62 2.98 8.02 -16.41
N GLY A 63 2.31 8.28 -17.54
CA GLY A 63 2.05 7.27 -18.58
C GLY A 63 3.29 6.47 -18.98
N ASP A 64 4.44 7.14 -19.16
CA ASP A 64 5.69 6.52 -19.58
C ASP A 64 6.25 5.49 -18.54
N LEU A 65 5.83 5.58 -17.29
CA LEU A 65 6.24 4.64 -16.23
C LEU A 65 5.64 3.25 -16.47
N PHE A 66 4.42 3.19 -17.00
CA PHE A 66 3.62 1.96 -17.10
C PHE A 66 3.61 1.36 -18.52
N ILE A 67 4.36 1.96 -19.47
CA ILE A 67 4.44 1.48 -20.86
C ILE A 67 5.65 0.55 -21.03
N GLY A 68 5.41 -0.62 -21.60
CA GLY A 68 6.43 -1.57 -21.99
C GLY A 68 6.50 -2.83 -21.12
N ARG A 69 7.33 -3.77 -21.54
CA ARG A 69 7.54 -5.01 -20.80
C ARG A 69 8.42 -4.73 -19.57
N GLY A 70 8.04 -5.30 -18.44
CA GLY A 70 8.74 -5.12 -17.17
C GLY A 70 8.47 -3.78 -16.49
N SER A 71 7.49 -3.02 -16.96
CA SER A 71 6.96 -1.86 -16.23
C SER A 71 6.29 -2.30 -14.93
N PRO A 72 6.32 -1.46 -13.87
CA PRO A 72 5.63 -1.77 -12.62
C PRO A 72 4.11 -1.94 -12.84
N ALA A 73 3.47 -2.75 -12.01
CA ALA A 73 2.01 -2.83 -11.98
C ALA A 73 1.42 -1.47 -11.54
N MET A 74 0.39 -1.01 -12.26
CA MET A 74 -0.32 0.22 -11.91
C MET A 74 -1.37 -0.05 -10.86
N ILE A 75 -1.23 0.56 -9.69
CA ILE A 75 -2.20 0.46 -8.59
C ILE A 75 -2.88 1.82 -8.40
N VAL A 76 -4.20 1.87 -8.52
CA VAL A 76 -4.95 3.13 -8.46
C VAL A 76 -5.82 3.17 -7.20
N ARG A 77 -5.68 4.23 -6.39
CA ARG A 77 -6.54 4.47 -5.23
C ARG A 77 -7.94 4.88 -5.66
N LEU A 78 -8.99 4.27 -5.09
CA LEU A 78 -10.39 4.54 -5.46
C LEU A 78 -11.12 5.45 -4.47
N ASN A 79 -10.68 5.50 -3.22
CA ASN A 79 -11.36 6.29 -2.19
C ASN A 79 -10.44 7.30 -1.52
N TRP A 80 -11.07 8.30 -0.92
CA TRP A 80 -10.44 9.31 -0.10
C TRP A 80 -10.92 9.16 1.33
N ASN A 81 -9.99 9.21 2.29
CA ASN A 81 -10.27 9.03 3.71
C ASN A 81 -9.69 10.21 4.49
N THR A 82 -10.52 10.84 5.32
CA THR A 82 -10.12 12.03 6.09
C THR A 82 -8.99 11.75 7.07
N ILE A 83 -8.84 10.50 7.55
CA ILE A 83 -7.76 10.13 8.48
C ILE A 83 -6.36 10.27 7.85
N HIS A 84 -6.25 10.20 6.54
CA HIS A 84 -4.98 10.42 5.84
C HIS A 84 -4.61 11.90 5.67
N CYS A 85 -5.55 12.83 5.99
CA CYS A 85 -5.33 14.25 5.85
C CYS A 85 -4.67 14.83 7.11
N GLU A 86 -3.47 14.35 7.46
CA GLU A 86 -2.72 14.77 8.65
C GLU A 86 -2.61 16.29 8.80
N PRO A 87 -2.35 17.10 7.73
CA PRO A 87 -2.26 18.54 7.86
C PRO A 87 -3.55 19.24 8.32
N TRP A 88 -4.68 18.57 8.20
CA TRP A 88 -6.00 19.11 8.55
C TRP A 88 -6.49 18.68 9.93
N HIS A 89 -5.78 17.75 10.56
CA HIS A 89 -6.10 17.20 11.89
C HIS A 89 -7.53 16.64 12.03
N TYR A 90 -8.08 16.06 10.95
CA TYR A 90 -9.38 15.40 10.99
C TYR A 90 -9.35 14.16 11.89
N GLN A 91 -10.45 13.93 12.64
CA GLN A 91 -10.54 12.84 13.62
C GLN A 91 -11.59 11.78 13.28
N GLU A 92 -12.54 12.09 12.39
CA GLU A 92 -13.72 11.25 12.20
C GLU A 92 -13.50 10.05 11.24
N ALA A 93 -12.39 10.02 10.51
CA ALA A 93 -12.06 8.95 9.57
C ALA A 93 -13.19 8.63 8.57
N ARG A 94 -13.76 9.67 7.97
CA ARG A 94 -14.79 9.53 6.94
C ARG A 94 -14.22 9.12 5.61
N ILE A 95 -14.89 8.18 4.96
CA ILE A 95 -14.49 7.65 3.66
C ILE A 95 -15.50 8.03 2.59
N VAL A 96 -14.99 8.49 1.44
CA VAL A 96 -15.83 8.73 0.25
C VAL A 96 -15.21 8.07 -0.97
N LYS A 97 -16.05 7.60 -1.88
CA LYS A 97 -15.61 7.15 -3.21
C LYS A 97 -15.11 8.36 -3.99
N ALA A 98 -13.84 8.35 -4.36
CA ALA A 98 -13.23 9.39 -5.18
C ALA A 98 -13.25 9.02 -6.67
N TRP A 99 -13.16 7.73 -6.99
CA TRP A 99 -13.17 7.21 -8.34
C TRP A 99 -13.82 5.83 -8.43
N SER A 100 -14.34 5.45 -9.60
CA SER A 100 -14.89 4.12 -9.81
C SER A 100 -13.82 3.14 -10.28
N ALA A 101 -14.02 1.85 -9.99
CA ALA A 101 -13.16 0.79 -10.53
C ALA A 101 -13.16 0.78 -12.05
N ALA A 102 -14.31 1.08 -12.71
CA ALA A 102 -14.41 1.20 -14.15
C ALA A 102 -13.57 2.34 -14.72
N ALA A 103 -13.48 3.49 -14.03
CA ALA A 103 -12.58 4.57 -14.44
C ALA A 103 -11.11 4.16 -14.33
N ALA A 104 -10.73 3.48 -13.25
CA ALA A 104 -9.37 2.94 -13.08
C ALA A 104 -9.03 1.91 -14.17
N ALA A 105 -9.94 1.00 -14.50
CA ALA A 105 -9.75 0.03 -15.58
C ALA A 105 -9.46 0.70 -16.92
N ARG A 106 -10.22 1.76 -17.27
CA ARG A 106 -10.01 2.52 -18.53
C ARG A 106 -8.65 3.21 -18.62
N THR A 107 -7.99 3.48 -17.50
CA THR A 107 -6.62 4.05 -17.50
C THR A 107 -5.54 2.99 -17.56
N GLY A 108 -5.90 1.71 -17.55
CA GLY A 108 -4.95 0.60 -17.59
C GLY A 108 -4.52 0.10 -16.21
N ALA A 109 -5.26 0.41 -15.15
CA ALA A 109 -4.95 -0.11 -13.80
C ALA A 109 -4.88 -1.64 -13.80
N ASP A 110 -3.79 -2.19 -13.25
CA ASP A 110 -3.65 -3.63 -13.00
C ASP A 110 -4.34 -4.01 -11.69
N VAL A 111 -4.28 -3.14 -10.68
CA VAL A 111 -4.82 -3.35 -9.34
C VAL A 111 -5.47 -2.06 -8.87
N VAL A 112 -6.47 -2.15 -8.01
CA VAL A 112 -7.06 -0.99 -7.35
C VAL A 112 -6.87 -1.08 -5.83
N LEU A 113 -6.95 0.07 -5.16
CA LEU A 113 -6.82 0.13 -3.71
C LEU A 113 -7.94 0.98 -3.10
N ALA A 114 -8.52 0.47 -2.01
CA ALA A 114 -9.44 1.23 -1.17
C ALA A 114 -9.06 1.08 0.31
N SER A 115 -9.10 2.16 1.07
CA SER A 115 -8.90 2.13 2.52
C SER A 115 -10.20 1.87 3.26
N LEU A 116 -10.11 1.19 4.41
CA LEU A 116 -11.18 1.05 5.39
C LEU A 116 -10.65 1.42 6.77
N THR A 117 -11.39 2.27 7.47
CA THR A 117 -11.16 2.63 8.88
C THR A 117 -12.43 2.32 9.65
N LEU A 118 -12.29 1.59 10.74
CA LEU A 118 -13.35 1.20 11.66
C LEU A 118 -13.02 1.68 13.09
N LYS A 119 -13.97 1.49 14.01
CA LYS A 119 -13.83 1.92 15.40
C LYS A 119 -13.58 3.43 15.50
N THR A 120 -14.31 4.17 14.66
CA THR A 120 -14.27 5.65 14.61
C THR A 120 -14.89 6.33 15.82
N GLY A 121 -15.54 5.56 16.68
CA GLY A 121 -16.36 6.08 17.79
C GLY A 121 -17.83 6.33 17.42
N SER A 122 -18.21 6.06 16.17
CA SER A 122 -19.59 6.20 15.67
C SER A 122 -19.95 5.00 14.80
N GLU A 123 -20.94 4.21 15.24
CA GLU A 123 -21.46 3.08 14.46
C GLU A 123 -21.97 3.52 13.08
N ALA A 124 -22.57 4.70 12.99
CA ALA A 124 -23.06 5.24 11.73
C ALA A 124 -21.91 5.56 10.76
N HIS A 125 -20.76 6.06 11.25
CA HIS A 125 -19.58 6.29 10.42
C HIS A 125 -18.96 4.98 10.00
N ASP A 126 -18.83 4.00 10.90
CA ASP A 126 -18.29 2.68 10.59
C ASP A 126 -19.15 1.98 9.53
N ALA A 127 -20.49 2.02 9.67
CA ALA A 127 -21.40 1.46 8.68
C ALA A 127 -21.30 2.13 7.31
N GLU A 128 -21.17 3.47 7.27
CA GLU A 128 -20.97 4.21 6.03
C GLU A 128 -19.62 3.89 5.37
N ASN A 129 -18.54 3.79 6.16
CA ASN A 129 -17.22 3.41 5.68
C ASN A 129 -17.23 1.99 5.07
N VAL A 130 -17.93 1.05 5.71
CA VAL A 130 -18.12 -0.32 5.19
C VAL A 130 -18.94 -0.28 3.90
N ARG A 131 -20.02 0.51 3.83
CA ARG A 131 -20.86 0.64 2.64
C ARG A 131 -20.04 1.11 1.42
N VAL A 132 -19.19 2.12 1.62
CA VAL A 132 -18.31 2.64 0.53
C VAL A 132 -17.30 1.59 0.12
N PHE A 133 -16.64 0.92 1.08
CA PHE A 133 -15.64 -0.10 0.77
C PHE A 133 -16.24 -1.29 0.03
N ALA A 134 -17.36 -1.83 0.52
CA ALA A 134 -18.04 -2.98 -0.09
C ALA A 134 -18.51 -2.69 -1.53
N ALA A 135 -19.06 -1.49 -1.77
CA ALA A 135 -19.45 -1.07 -3.12
C ALA A 135 -18.24 -1.00 -4.08
N LEU A 136 -17.08 -0.53 -3.62
CA LEU A 136 -15.87 -0.52 -4.41
C LEU A 136 -15.31 -1.93 -4.66
N ALA A 137 -15.45 -2.83 -3.69
CA ALA A 137 -15.05 -4.23 -3.83
C ALA A 137 -15.91 -4.95 -4.88
N GLU A 138 -17.22 -4.72 -4.87
CA GLU A 138 -18.16 -5.24 -5.88
C GLU A 138 -17.82 -4.71 -7.28
N GLU A 139 -17.64 -3.39 -7.44
CA GLU A 139 -17.23 -2.80 -8.72
C GLU A 139 -15.90 -3.37 -9.25
N ALA A 140 -14.93 -3.62 -8.36
CA ALA A 140 -13.65 -4.20 -8.74
C ALA A 140 -13.80 -5.68 -9.15
N ALA A 141 -14.63 -6.43 -8.44
CA ALA A 141 -14.91 -7.83 -8.75
C ALA A 141 -15.59 -8.00 -10.11
N ASP A 142 -16.57 -7.17 -10.44
CA ASP A 142 -17.26 -7.17 -11.75
C ASP A 142 -16.31 -6.97 -12.94
N LEU A 143 -15.19 -6.30 -12.71
CA LEU A 143 -14.18 -6.01 -13.72
C LEU A 143 -12.96 -6.93 -13.66
N GLU A 144 -12.98 -7.95 -12.79
CA GLU A 144 -11.83 -8.81 -12.54
C GLU A 144 -10.55 -8.00 -12.18
N LEU A 145 -10.72 -6.84 -11.51
CA LEU A 145 -9.64 -6.06 -10.94
C LEU A 145 -9.36 -6.51 -9.51
N PRO A 146 -8.12 -6.90 -9.16
CA PRO A 146 -7.77 -7.16 -7.77
C PRO A 146 -7.90 -5.89 -6.93
N LEU A 147 -8.46 -6.02 -5.73
CA LEU A 147 -8.57 -4.95 -4.75
C LEU A 147 -7.59 -5.16 -3.60
N ILE A 148 -6.71 -4.20 -3.37
CA ILE A 148 -5.94 -4.09 -2.13
C ILE A 148 -6.79 -3.32 -1.11
N GLY A 149 -7.16 -3.97 -0.02
CA GLY A 149 -7.83 -3.33 1.10
C GLY A 149 -6.79 -2.73 2.07
N GLU A 150 -6.80 -1.41 2.24
CA GLU A 150 -5.90 -0.73 3.17
C GLU A 150 -6.56 -0.56 4.52
N VAL A 151 -5.99 -1.19 5.57
CA VAL A 151 -6.45 -1.05 6.96
C VAL A 151 -5.67 0.08 7.63
N PHE A 152 -6.39 1.11 8.05
CA PHE A 152 -5.82 2.26 8.75
C PHE A 152 -6.64 2.57 10.00
N PRO A 153 -6.02 2.71 11.21
CA PRO A 153 -6.74 2.96 12.46
C PRO A 153 -7.22 4.40 12.57
N ALA A 154 -8.34 4.60 13.27
CA ALA A 154 -8.74 5.92 13.75
C ALA A 154 -8.03 6.25 15.07
N GLY A 155 -7.73 7.53 15.28
CA GLY A 155 -7.14 8.03 16.52
C GLY A 155 -5.73 7.50 16.80
N ASP A 156 -5.31 7.63 18.06
CA ASP A 156 -3.96 7.28 18.51
C ASP A 156 -3.87 5.84 19.07
N LEU A 157 -4.27 4.86 18.25
CA LEU A 157 -4.11 3.44 18.64
C LEU A 157 -2.66 2.98 18.63
N ARG A 158 -1.79 3.63 17.85
CA ARG A 158 -0.37 3.24 17.70
C ARG A 158 0.44 3.40 18.99
N SER A 159 0.00 4.27 19.90
CA SER A 159 0.60 4.43 21.24
C SER A 159 0.30 3.26 22.19
N ARG A 160 -0.62 2.35 21.83
CA ARG A 160 -1.06 1.20 22.62
C ARG A 160 -0.85 -0.10 21.84
N PRO A 161 0.37 -0.69 21.85
CA PRO A 161 0.78 -1.75 20.93
C PRO A 161 -0.15 -2.97 20.87
N ASP A 162 -0.64 -3.45 22.01
CA ASP A 162 -1.53 -4.64 22.05
C ASP A 162 -2.90 -4.32 21.44
N GLU A 163 -3.51 -3.19 21.79
CA GLU A 163 -4.80 -2.77 21.21
C GLU A 163 -4.66 -2.50 19.72
N PHE A 164 -3.53 -1.90 19.32
CA PHE A 164 -3.21 -1.65 17.93
C PHE A 164 -3.08 -2.96 17.14
N HIS A 165 -2.33 -3.93 17.67
CA HIS A 165 -2.19 -5.25 17.05
C HIS A 165 -3.54 -5.93 16.89
N ASP A 166 -4.34 -5.98 17.96
CA ASP A 166 -5.67 -6.61 17.93
C ASP A 166 -6.63 -5.93 16.96
N TYR A 167 -6.57 -4.60 16.87
CA TYR A 167 -7.32 -3.83 15.88
C TYR A 167 -6.93 -4.22 14.46
N ILE A 168 -5.64 -4.17 14.14
CA ILE A 168 -5.11 -4.52 12.81
C ILE A 168 -5.52 -5.95 12.43
N LYS A 169 -5.33 -6.93 13.31
CA LYS A 169 -5.69 -8.32 13.09
C LYS A 169 -7.19 -8.50 12.77
N LYS A 170 -8.07 -7.86 13.55
CA LYS A 170 -9.53 -7.89 13.33
C LYS A 170 -9.92 -7.22 12.02
N CYS A 171 -9.42 -6.01 11.78
CA CYS A 171 -9.79 -5.24 10.59
C CYS A 171 -9.26 -5.88 9.29
N CYS A 172 -8.06 -6.50 9.30
CA CYS A 172 -7.57 -7.27 8.15
C CYS A 172 -8.52 -8.41 7.78
N ARG A 173 -9.06 -9.12 8.78
CA ARG A 173 -10.06 -10.17 8.52
C ARG A 173 -11.36 -9.59 7.97
N ILE A 174 -11.86 -8.49 8.52
CA ILE A 174 -13.06 -7.83 8.04
C ILE A 174 -12.89 -7.38 6.59
N VAL A 175 -11.79 -6.72 6.25
CA VAL A 175 -11.48 -6.25 4.89
C VAL A 175 -11.41 -7.42 3.91
N CYS A 176 -10.82 -8.55 4.31
CA CYS A 176 -10.80 -9.78 3.52
C CYS A 176 -12.20 -10.31 3.25
N GLU A 177 -13.06 -10.40 4.28
CA GLU A 177 -14.45 -10.88 4.16
C GLU A 177 -15.32 -9.91 3.33
N LEU A 178 -14.96 -8.63 3.25
CA LEU A 178 -15.62 -7.62 2.42
C LEU A 178 -15.13 -7.62 0.96
N GLY A 179 -14.25 -8.54 0.58
CA GLY A 179 -13.89 -8.77 -0.83
C GLY A 179 -12.53 -8.23 -1.28
N ALA A 180 -11.62 -7.88 -0.35
CA ALA A 180 -10.24 -7.59 -0.73
C ALA A 180 -9.52 -8.86 -1.21
N ASP A 181 -8.65 -8.70 -2.22
CA ASP A 181 -7.79 -9.75 -2.78
C ASP A 181 -6.36 -9.71 -2.22
N ALA A 182 -5.98 -8.61 -1.60
CA ALA A 182 -4.75 -8.42 -0.83
C ALA A 182 -4.97 -7.33 0.22
N ILE A 183 -4.09 -7.26 1.21
CA ILE A 183 -4.19 -6.28 2.31
C ILE A 183 -2.93 -5.43 2.36
N LYS A 184 -3.10 -4.12 2.62
CA LYS A 184 -2.05 -3.19 3.02
C LYS A 184 -2.31 -2.74 4.45
N THR A 185 -1.36 -2.96 5.36
CA THR A 185 -1.53 -2.60 6.77
C THR A 185 -0.20 -2.33 7.47
N PHE A 186 -0.26 -1.86 8.70
CA PHE A 186 0.92 -1.62 9.53
C PHE A 186 1.58 -2.92 9.97
N TYR A 187 2.92 -2.91 10.05
CA TYR A 187 3.67 -3.91 10.78
C TYR A 187 3.44 -3.70 12.29
N THR A 188 2.99 -4.74 12.98
CA THR A 188 2.60 -4.67 14.40
C THR A 188 3.63 -5.31 15.34
N GLY A 189 4.89 -5.40 14.92
CA GLY A 189 5.96 -6.00 15.73
C GLY A 189 5.98 -7.53 15.65
N GLU A 190 6.53 -8.17 16.67
CA GLU A 190 6.79 -9.62 16.74
C GLU A 190 5.54 -10.49 16.49
N ARG A 191 4.37 -9.97 16.86
CA ARG A 191 3.08 -10.65 16.68
C ARG A 191 2.51 -10.53 15.27
N PHE A 192 3.19 -9.87 14.32
CA PHE A 192 2.64 -9.63 12.97
C PHE A 192 2.30 -10.93 12.21
N ALA A 193 2.99 -12.02 12.50
CA ALA A 193 2.67 -13.34 11.96
C ALA A 193 1.20 -13.78 12.25
N GLU A 194 0.63 -13.33 13.37
CA GLU A 194 -0.79 -13.61 13.68
C GLU A 194 -1.75 -12.85 12.75
N VAL A 195 -1.37 -11.64 12.31
CA VAL A 195 -2.14 -10.85 11.32
C VAL A 195 -2.14 -11.59 9.99
N VAL A 196 -0.96 -12.01 9.53
CA VAL A 196 -0.79 -12.74 8.27
C VAL A 196 -1.55 -14.05 8.28
N ALA A 197 -1.40 -14.85 9.35
CA ALA A 197 -2.11 -16.13 9.49
C ALA A 197 -3.64 -15.98 9.63
N GLY A 198 -4.11 -14.79 10.02
CA GLY A 198 -5.54 -14.50 10.21
C GLY A 198 -6.34 -14.35 8.92
N VAL A 199 -5.69 -14.30 7.74
CA VAL A 199 -6.33 -14.09 6.43
C VAL A 199 -5.74 -15.02 5.36
N PRO A 200 -6.55 -15.52 4.41
CA PRO A 200 -6.08 -16.40 3.34
C PRO A 200 -5.58 -15.65 2.09
N ILE A 201 -5.32 -14.34 2.19
CA ILE A 201 -4.89 -13.47 1.08
C ILE A 201 -3.56 -12.78 1.42
N PRO A 202 -2.78 -12.33 0.41
CA PRO A 202 -1.51 -11.67 0.64
C PRO A 202 -1.62 -10.42 1.51
N VAL A 203 -0.68 -10.25 2.44
CA VAL A 203 -0.58 -9.07 3.32
C VAL A 203 0.70 -8.31 3.02
N PHE A 204 0.59 -7.01 2.77
CA PHE A 204 1.69 -6.08 2.64
C PHE A 204 1.85 -5.24 3.90
N ALA A 205 3.08 -5.11 4.39
CA ALA A 205 3.38 -4.15 5.43
C ALA A 205 3.62 -2.76 4.83
N LEU A 206 3.02 -1.71 5.42
CA LEU A 206 3.27 -0.33 5.02
C LEU A 206 4.44 0.30 5.80
N GLY A 207 5.11 1.28 5.17
CA GLY A 207 6.32 1.92 5.71
C GLY A 207 6.05 3.11 6.64
N ALA A 208 4.80 3.54 6.77
CA ALA A 208 4.37 4.70 7.55
C ALA A 208 5.18 5.99 7.23
N GLU A 209 5.63 6.72 8.24
CA GLU A 209 6.47 7.91 8.13
C GLU A 209 7.89 7.54 7.66
N LYS A 210 8.65 8.53 7.16
CA LYS A 210 10.08 8.35 6.89
C LYS A 210 10.81 8.01 8.19
N MET A 211 11.56 6.92 8.19
CA MET A 211 12.38 6.52 9.32
C MET A 211 13.68 7.31 9.37
N PRO A 212 14.26 7.53 10.56
CA PRO A 212 15.47 8.34 10.73
C PRO A 212 16.68 7.81 9.93
N ARG A 213 16.84 6.49 9.86
CA ARG A 213 17.91 5.85 9.11
C ARG A 213 17.32 4.93 8.04
N PRO A 214 17.88 4.92 6.83
CA PRO A 214 17.41 4.01 5.76
C PRO A 214 17.38 2.53 6.19
N VAL A 215 18.40 2.10 6.94
CA VAL A 215 18.49 0.71 7.43
C VAL A 215 17.33 0.32 8.35
N ASP A 216 16.73 1.26 9.09
CA ASP A 216 15.58 0.96 9.96
C ASP A 216 14.35 0.56 9.11
N ALA A 217 14.16 1.21 7.96
CA ALA A 217 13.10 0.83 7.02
C ALA A 217 13.38 -0.52 6.34
N LEU A 218 14.64 -0.82 6.04
CA LEU A 218 15.04 -2.15 5.52
C LEU A 218 14.80 -3.23 6.57
N ASN A 219 15.11 -2.97 7.84
CA ASN A 219 14.87 -3.89 8.96
C ASN A 219 13.36 -4.16 9.15
N LEU A 220 12.51 -3.12 9.06
CA LEU A 220 11.06 -3.31 9.10
C LEU A 220 10.60 -4.21 7.94
N ALA A 221 11.10 -3.98 6.73
CA ALA A 221 10.74 -4.79 5.57
C ALA A 221 11.15 -6.25 5.75
N ALA A 222 12.38 -6.51 6.22
CA ALA A 222 12.86 -7.86 6.50
C ALA A 222 12.02 -8.56 7.58
N ALA A 223 11.72 -7.87 8.68
CA ALA A 223 10.92 -8.41 9.77
C ALA A 223 9.48 -8.74 9.32
N ALA A 224 8.86 -7.86 8.52
CA ALA A 224 7.53 -8.11 7.98
C ALA A 224 7.51 -9.35 7.06
N VAL A 225 8.50 -9.47 6.17
CA VAL A 225 8.63 -10.62 5.27
C VAL A 225 8.93 -11.92 6.04
N ALA A 226 9.78 -11.86 7.08
CA ALA A 226 10.03 -13.01 7.97
C ALA A 226 8.77 -13.45 8.72
N ALA A 227 7.85 -12.52 9.04
CA ALA A 227 6.54 -12.82 9.61
C ALA A 227 5.50 -13.30 8.59
N GLY A 228 5.88 -13.49 7.31
CA GLY A 228 5.02 -14.03 6.25
C GLY A 228 4.36 -12.99 5.36
N ALA A 229 4.70 -11.70 5.46
CA ALA A 229 4.20 -10.70 4.52
C ALA A 229 4.58 -11.03 3.07
N ALA A 230 3.69 -10.77 2.14
CA ALA A 230 3.91 -10.91 0.70
C ALA A 230 4.70 -9.72 0.10
N GLY A 231 5.23 -8.86 0.93
CA GLY A 231 6.03 -7.71 0.54
C GLY A 231 5.68 -6.45 1.32
N VAL A 232 6.04 -5.30 0.76
CA VAL A 232 5.85 -4.00 1.40
C VAL A 232 5.22 -2.96 0.46
N VAL A 233 4.50 -2.00 1.04
CA VAL A 233 4.04 -0.80 0.35
C VAL A 233 4.66 0.41 1.04
N PHE A 234 5.77 0.91 0.52
CA PHE A 234 6.52 2.04 1.08
C PHE A 234 6.34 3.29 0.23
N GLY A 235 6.14 4.43 0.86
CA GLY A 235 6.07 5.73 0.20
C GLY A 235 7.23 6.61 0.65
N ARG A 236 7.04 7.35 1.74
CA ARG A 236 7.97 8.36 2.26
C ARG A 236 9.40 7.84 2.43
N ASN A 237 9.59 6.62 2.88
CA ASN A 237 10.92 6.02 3.00
C ASN A 237 11.66 5.87 1.66
N VAL A 238 10.92 5.73 0.54
CA VAL A 238 11.52 5.68 -0.81
C VAL A 238 11.65 7.08 -1.41
N ILE A 239 10.54 7.84 -1.47
CA ILE A 239 10.49 9.10 -2.21
C ILE A 239 11.28 10.23 -1.55
N GLN A 240 11.45 10.17 -0.22
CA GLN A 240 12.23 11.12 0.58
C GLN A 240 13.64 10.61 0.90
N ALA A 241 14.05 9.46 0.36
CA ALA A 241 15.44 9.02 0.47
C ALA A 241 16.36 9.99 -0.28
N GLU A 242 17.58 10.16 0.18
CA GLU A 242 18.59 10.95 -0.51
C GLU A 242 18.83 10.43 -1.92
N ARG A 243 18.83 9.11 -2.08
CA ARG A 243 18.99 8.38 -3.35
C ARG A 243 17.86 7.36 -3.53
N PRO A 244 16.67 7.80 -4.02
CA PRO A 244 15.47 6.94 -4.06
C PRO A 244 15.64 5.65 -4.88
N ALA A 245 16.37 5.70 -5.99
CA ALA A 245 16.60 4.52 -6.84
C ALA A 245 17.48 3.46 -6.13
N ASP A 246 18.53 3.90 -5.42
CA ASP A 246 19.42 3.01 -4.67
C ASP A 246 18.68 2.40 -3.48
N PHE A 247 17.90 3.22 -2.74
CA PHE A 247 17.08 2.72 -1.65
C PHE A 247 16.04 1.69 -2.13
N LEU A 248 15.38 1.95 -3.28
CA LEU A 248 14.43 1.00 -3.87
C LEU A 248 15.11 -0.31 -4.25
N ALA A 249 16.31 -0.27 -4.82
CA ALA A 249 17.08 -1.46 -5.17
C ALA A 249 17.46 -2.27 -3.90
N ALA A 250 17.97 -1.61 -2.87
CA ALA A 250 18.27 -2.22 -1.58
C ALA A 250 17.03 -2.87 -0.95
N LEU A 251 15.90 -2.15 -0.96
CA LEU A 251 14.63 -2.64 -0.43
C LEU A 251 14.15 -3.89 -1.17
N LYS A 252 14.31 -3.93 -2.49
CA LYS A 252 13.99 -5.13 -3.29
C LYS A 252 14.87 -6.31 -2.94
N ASP A 253 16.17 -6.12 -2.78
CA ASP A 253 17.08 -7.20 -2.41
C ASP A 253 16.74 -7.78 -1.03
N VAL A 254 16.39 -6.92 -0.07
CA VAL A 254 15.95 -7.33 1.28
C VAL A 254 14.61 -8.09 1.22
N VAL A 255 13.60 -7.55 0.53
CA VAL A 255 12.27 -8.18 0.44
C VAL A 255 12.33 -9.52 -0.27
N GLN A 256 13.19 -9.65 -1.30
CA GLN A 256 13.40 -10.91 -2.01
C GLN A 256 14.31 -11.90 -1.25
N GLY A 257 14.86 -11.51 -0.10
CA GLY A 257 15.74 -12.34 0.72
C GLY A 257 17.11 -12.58 0.11
N ARG A 258 17.57 -11.69 -0.77
CA ARG A 258 18.90 -11.79 -1.42
C ARG A 258 20.02 -11.29 -0.52
N THR A 259 19.72 -10.34 0.36
CA THR A 259 20.71 -9.63 1.19
C THR A 259 20.10 -9.24 2.52
N ALA A 260 20.90 -9.27 3.59
CA ALA A 260 20.49 -8.75 4.89
C ALA A 260 20.38 -7.21 4.87
N PRO A 261 19.55 -6.58 5.71
CA PRO A 261 19.32 -5.13 5.72
C PRO A 261 20.60 -4.29 5.84
N GLU A 262 21.51 -4.65 6.75
CA GLU A 262 22.76 -3.94 6.98
C GLU A 262 23.73 -4.07 5.79
N GLU A 263 23.80 -5.25 5.18
CA GLU A 263 24.60 -5.51 3.99
C GLU A 263 24.05 -4.72 2.79
N ALA A 264 22.73 -4.70 2.61
CA ALA A 264 22.10 -3.92 1.58
C ALA A 264 22.37 -2.41 1.77
N ALA A 265 22.20 -1.90 3.00
CA ALA A 265 22.50 -0.50 3.30
C ALA A 265 23.96 -0.15 2.97
N ALA A 266 24.90 -1.01 3.31
CA ALA A 266 26.33 -0.81 2.99
C ALA A 266 26.59 -0.88 1.49
N ALA A 267 26.06 -1.88 0.78
CA ALA A 267 26.27 -2.08 -0.66
C ALA A 267 25.75 -0.91 -1.50
N TYR A 268 24.60 -0.36 -1.13
CA TYR A 268 23.96 0.78 -1.79
C TYR A 268 24.37 2.12 -1.18
N ARG A 269 25.24 2.15 -0.17
CA ARG A 269 25.76 3.36 0.52
C ARG A 269 24.66 4.28 1.06
N LEU A 270 23.67 3.68 1.69
CA LEU A 270 22.50 4.39 2.24
C LEU A 270 22.78 5.02 3.62
#